data_132dd73082bf1a267e6658567cf05496
#
_entry.id   132dd73082bf1a267e6658567cf05496
#
_cell.length_a   1.000
_cell.length_b   1.000
_cell.length_c   1.000
_cell.angle_alpha   90.00
_cell.angle_beta   90.00
_cell.angle_gamma   90.00
#
_symmetry.space_group_name_H-M   'P 1'
#
loop_
_entity.id
_entity.type
_entity.pdbx_description
1 polymer ?
#
loop_
_entity_poly.entity_id
_entity_poly.type
_entity_poly.pdbx_seq_one_letter_code
_entity_poly.pdbx_strand_id
1 'polypeptide(L)'
;MKQLLILSIFLTSIFAQSQMQRKNADDMKKMEMRKKRMEQLQDQKESTMIGIQTNYLDLSPEQAQKFFPMQKEYKDLVREAQKQYREKVGKLRSKAKDVSNFDVDTAIEYQLEMKKEMAKLESEFLKNTSSVLSNEQRARLVYQEEKLKSEAAKRMAERGSDMSKRNFDRMKKLK
;
A
#
# COMPACT_ATOMS: atom_id res chain seq x y z
N MET A 1 20.08 -36.38 -46.73
CA MET A 1 18.78 -35.87 -46.28
C MET A 1 18.63 -35.79 -44.75
N LYS A 2 19.07 -36.77 -43.96
CA LYS A 2 18.99 -36.76 -42.49
C LYS A 2 19.79 -35.62 -41.81
N GLN A 3 20.94 -35.22 -42.35
CA GLN A 3 21.76 -34.13 -41.76
C GLN A 3 21.16 -32.72 -41.94
N LEU A 4 20.40 -32.48 -43.02
CA LEU A 4 19.71 -31.20 -43.27
C LEU A 4 18.52 -30.99 -42.31
N LEU A 5 17.85 -32.07 -41.91
CA LEU A 5 16.74 -32.01 -40.95
C LEU A 5 17.23 -31.67 -39.52
N ILE A 6 18.38 -32.18 -39.13
CA ILE A 6 18.98 -31.89 -37.81
C ILE A 6 19.39 -30.42 -37.71
N LEU A 7 19.97 -29.86 -38.78
CA LEU A 7 20.37 -28.45 -38.80
C LEU A 7 19.16 -27.50 -38.70
N SER A 8 18.04 -27.85 -39.31
CA SER A 8 16.81 -27.02 -39.25
C SER A 8 16.20 -26.99 -37.84
N ILE A 9 16.24 -28.10 -37.10
CA ILE A 9 15.74 -28.18 -35.72
C ILE A 9 16.62 -27.34 -34.76
N PHE A 10 17.93 -27.33 -34.94
CA PHE A 10 18.84 -26.51 -34.14
C PHE A 10 18.65 -25.04 -34.37
N LEU A 11 18.43 -24.58 -35.61
CA LEU A 11 18.19 -23.16 -35.95
C LEU A 11 16.88 -22.65 -35.36
N THR A 12 15.81 -23.45 -35.36
CA THR A 12 14.52 -23.07 -34.78
C THR A 12 14.56 -22.98 -33.25
N SER A 13 15.33 -23.83 -32.59
CA SER A 13 15.47 -23.77 -31.11
C SER A 13 16.24 -22.54 -30.65
N ILE A 14 17.33 -22.15 -31.37
CA ILE A 14 18.11 -20.94 -31.07
C ILE A 14 17.25 -19.67 -31.28
N PHE A 15 16.45 -19.66 -32.35
CA PHE A 15 15.56 -18.51 -32.64
C PHE A 15 14.45 -18.39 -31.58
N ALA A 16 13.83 -19.48 -31.12
CA ALA A 16 12.84 -19.47 -30.07
C ALA A 16 13.43 -19.00 -28.74
N GLN A 17 14.66 -19.41 -28.41
CA GLN A 17 15.35 -19.01 -27.20
C GLN A 17 15.72 -17.53 -27.19
N SER A 18 16.11 -16.97 -28.35
CA SER A 18 16.39 -15.54 -28.48
C SER A 18 15.13 -14.68 -28.37
N GLN A 19 13.99 -15.13 -28.87
CA GLN A 19 12.68 -14.47 -28.72
C GLN A 19 12.23 -14.45 -27.27
N MET A 20 12.43 -15.55 -26.55
CA MET A 20 12.06 -15.67 -25.13
C MET A 20 12.92 -14.77 -24.24
N GLN A 21 14.22 -14.65 -24.53
CA GLN A 21 15.12 -13.71 -23.82
C GLN A 21 14.74 -12.24 -24.05
N ARG A 22 14.40 -11.86 -25.29
CA ARG A 22 13.94 -10.50 -25.61
C ARG A 22 12.65 -10.16 -24.87
N LYS A 23 11.67 -11.07 -24.83
CA LYS A 23 10.40 -10.88 -24.13
C LYS A 23 10.62 -10.70 -22.61
N ASN A 24 11.48 -11.51 -22.01
CA ASN A 24 11.83 -11.38 -20.60
C ASN A 24 12.53 -10.05 -20.29
N ALA A 25 13.44 -9.60 -21.16
CA ALA A 25 14.10 -8.30 -21.00
C ALA A 25 13.13 -7.11 -21.11
N ASP A 26 12.17 -7.19 -22.04
CA ASP A 26 11.12 -6.16 -22.19
C ASP A 26 10.16 -6.14 -21.00
N ASP A 27 9.80 -7.29 -20.47
CA ASP A 27 8.93 -7.39 -19.29
C ASP A 27 9.65 -6.88 -18.03
N MET A 28 10.93 -7.18 -17.85
CA MET A 28 11.75 -6.60 -16.78
C MET A 28 11.83 -5.08 -16.88
N LYS A 29 12.09 -4.55 -18.09
CA LYS A 29 12.14 -3.09 -18.33
C LYS A 29 10.80 -2.41 -18.03
N LYS A 30 9.68 -3.04 -18.40
CA LYS A 30 8.33 -2.56 -18.06
C LYS A 30 8.08 -2.57 -16.56
N MET A 31 8.51 -3.61 -15.85
CA MET A 31 8.39 -3.69 -14.39
C MET A 31 9.22 -2.59 -13.71
N GLU A 32 10.45 -2.35 -14.16
CA GLU A 32 11.31 -1.29 -13.62
C GLU A 32 10.70 0.10 -13.85
N MET A 33 10.18 0.37 -15.06
CA MET A 33 9.46 1.63 -15.34
C MET A 33 8.22 1.81 -14.46
N ARG A 34 7.45 0.73 -14.23
CA ARG A 34 6.29 0.78 -13.32
C ARG A 34 6.73 1.08 -11.89
N LYS A 35 7.81 0.46 -11.43
CA LYS A 35 8.37 0.69 -10.09
C LYS A 35 8.79 2.16 -9.94
N LYS A 36 9.59 2.71 -10.86
CA LYS A 36 10.00 4.13 -10.85
C LYS A 36 8.80 5.08 -10.85
N ARG A 37 7.79 4.79 -11.67
CA ARG A 37 6.57 5.60 -11.71
C ARG A 37 5.79 5.56 -10.38
N MET A 38 5.72 4.39 -9.74
CA MET A 38 5.08 4.26 -8.42
C MET A 38 5.85 5.00 -7.33
N GLU A 39 7.19 4.95 -7.35
CA GLU A 39 8.06 5.72 -6.45
C GLU A 39 7.82 7.23 -6.63
N GLN A 40 7.86 7.75 -7.85
CA GLN A 40 7.58 9.16 -8.14
C GLN A 40 6.19 9.62 -7.67
N LEU A 41 5.16 8.77 -7.88
CA LEU A 41 3.80 9.06 -7.41
C LEU A 41 3.71 9.06 -5.87
N GLN A 42 4.50 8.22 -5.21
CA GLN A 42 4.56 8.17 -3.76
C GLN A 42 5.24 9.41 -3.20
N ASP A 43 6.38 9.83 -3.78
CA ASP A 43 7.11 11.04 -3.40
C ASP A 43 6.25 12.30 -3.57
N GLN A 44 5.52 12.40 -4.71
CA GLN A 44 4.58 13.50 -4.94
C GLN A 44 3.45 13.55 -3.90
N LYS A 45 2.90 12.38 -3.55
CA LYS A 45 1.86 12.29 -2.51
C LYS A 45 2.41 12.70 -1.15
N GLU A 46 3.60 12.24 -0.80
CA GLU A 46 4.24 12.56 0.48
C GLU A 46 4.53 14.06 0.57
N SER A 47 5.13 14.66 -0.46
CA SER A 47 5.38 16.11 -0.54
C SER A 47 4.08 16.93 -0.42
N THR A 48 3.02 16.51 -1.13
CA THR A 48 1.71 17.16 -1.05
C THR A 48 1.12 17.06 0.36
N MET A 49 1.21 15.92 1.01
CA MET A 49 0.71 15.72 2.37
C MET A 49 1.49 16.53 3.40
N ILE A 50 2.82 16.66 3.24
CA ILE A 50 3.66 17.52 4.06
C ILE A 50 3.17 18.96 3.97
N GLY A 51 2.97 19.49 2.75
CA GLY A 51 2.45 20.86 2.57
C GLY A 51 1.06 21.08 3.19
N ILE A 52 0.13 20.15 3.01
CA ILE A 52 -1.20 20.22 3.62
C ILE A 52 -1.12 20.19 5.14
N GLN A 53 -0.32 19.33 5.73
CA GLN A 53 -0.19 19.22 7.18
C GLN A 53 0.53 20.41 7.79
N THR A 54 1.58 20.93 7.13
CA THR A 54 2.28 22.14 7.55
C THR A 54 1.31 23.30 7.68
N ASN A 55 0.48 23.51 6.65
CA ASN A 55 -0.51 24.60 6.66
C ASN A 55 -1.64 24.35 7.68
N TYR A 56 -2.14 23.11 7.78
CA TYR A 56 -3.26 22.80 8.68
C TYR A 56 -2.86 22.92 10.16
N LEU A 57 -1.66 22.45 10.50
CA LEU A 57 -1.14 22.50 11.87
C LEU A 57 -0.45 23.86 12.17
N ASP A 58 -0.30 24.73 11.18
CA ASP A 58 0.42 26.00 11.29
C ASP A 58 1.83 25.80 11.88
N LEU A 59 2.60 24.90 11.24
CA LEU A 59 3.94 24.54 11.71
C LEU A 59 4.96 25.60 11.29
N SER A 60 5.80 26.03 12.25
CA SER A 60 7.03 26.75 11.87
C SER A 60 8.00 25.83 11.13
N PRO A 61 8.97 26.37 10.37
CA PRO A 61 9.99 25.55 9.70
C PRO A 61 10.74 24.64 10.66
N GLU A 62 11.07 25.12 11.87
CA GLU A 62 11.78 24.37 12.92
C GLU A 62 10.90 23.25 13.49
N GLN A 63 9.60 23.50 13.65
CA GLN A 63 8.63 22.50 14.06
C GLN A 63 8.48 21.42 12.98
N ALA A 64 8.32 21.81 11.72
CA ALA A 64 8.19 20.90 10.58
C ALA A 64 9.42 19.97 10.46
N GLN A 65 10.62 20.52 10.60
CA GLN A 65 11.87 19.75 10.56
C GLN A 65 11.95 18.65 11.63
N LYS A 66 11.35 18.87 12.79
CA LYS A 66 11.32 17.87 13.89
C LYS A 66 10.10 16.94 13.80
N PHE A 67 8.95 17.47 13.41
CA PHE A 67 7.68 16.73 13.39
C PHE A 67 7.63 15.67 12.31
N PHE A 68 8.04 15.96 11.07
CA PHE A 68 7.90 15.00 9.97
C PHE A 68 8.78 13.75 10.11
N PRO A 69 10.02 13.81 10.60
CA PRO A 69 10.78 12.61 10.93
C PRO A 69 10.08 11.72 11.97
N MET A 70 9.52 12.31 13.04
CA MET A 70 8.77 11.57 14.07
C MET A 70 7.52 10.91 13.47
N GLN A 71 6.79 11.64 12.62
CA GLN A 71 5.62 11.10 11.92
C GLN A 71 6.00 9.97 10.96
N LYS A 72 7.14 10.09 10.28
CA LYS A 72 7.65 9.05 9.38
C LYS A 72 7.98 7.79 10.17
N GLU A 73 8.70 7.90 11.26
CA GLU A 73 9.03 6.77 12.13
C GLU A 73 7.77 6.04 12.61
N TYR A 74 6.79 6.79 13.12
CA TYR A 74 5.49 6.23 13.50
C TYR A 74 4.82 5.47 12.36
N LYS A 75 4.75 6.07 11.15
CA LYS A 75 4.17 5.42 9.97
C LYS A 75 4.91 4.14 9.58
N ASP A 76 6.22 4.12 9.71
CA ASP A 76 7.05 2.96 9.37
C ASP A 76 6.81 1.82 10.38
N LEU A 77 6.70 2.13 11.68
CA LEU A 77 6.35 1.15 12.73
C LEU A 77 4.92 0.57 12.50
N VAL A 78 3.95 1.42 12.15
CA VAL A 78 2.59 0.96 11.82
C VAL A 78 2.60 0.03 10.60
N ARG A 79 3.37 0.36 9.55
CA ARG A 79 3.51 -0.51 8.38
C ARG A 79 4.12 -1.86 8.72
N GLU A 80 5.12 -1.88 9.61
CA GLU A 80 5.76 -3.12 10.05
C GLU A 80 4.77 -3.99 10.84
N ALA A 81 4.02 -3.42 11.79
CA ALA A 81 2.98 -4.14 12.53
C ALA A 81 1.92 -4.76 11.58
N GLN A 82 1.48 -4.00 10.58
CA GLN A 82 0.55 -4.49 9.56
C GLN A 82 1.16 -5.58 8.67
N LYS A 83 2.45 -5.49 8.36
CA LYS A 83 3.16 -6.50 7.57
C LYS A 83 3.25 -7.80 8.35
N GLN A 84 3.66 -7.76 9.62
CA GLN A 84 3.72 -8.93 10.49
C GLN A 84 2.35 -9.63 10.61
N TYR A 85 1.27 -8.87 10.76
CA TYR A 85 -0.08 -9.42 10.74
C TYR A 85 -0.39 -10.14 9.42
N ARG A 86 -0.11 -9.50 8.27
CA ARG A 86 -0.33 -10.13 6.96
C ARG A 86 0.46 -11.42 6.78
N GLU A 87 1.70 -11.45 7.27
CA GLU A 87 2.54 -12.66 7.22
C GLU A 87 2.00 -13.78 8.11
N LYS A 88 1.59 -13.45 9.36
CA LYS A 88 0.96 -14.41 10.28
C LYS A 88 -0.31 -15.03 9.66
N VAL A 89 -1.22 -14.19 9.16
CA VAL A 89 -2.47 -14.65 8.52
C VAL A 89 -2.20 -15.38 7.19
N GLY A 90 -1.20 -14.93 6.42
CA GLY A 90 -0.75 -15.62 5.21
C GLY A 90 -0.29 -17.05 5.47
N LYS A 91 0.44 -17.27 6.57
CA LYS A 91 0.85 -18.61 7.02
C LYS A 91 -0.34 -19.48 7.44
N LEU A 92 -1.36 -18.91 8.10
CA LEU A 92 -2.60 -19.66 8.40
C LEU A 92 -3.32 -20.06 7.12
N ARG A 93 -3.44 -19.12 6.17
CA ARG A 93 -4.09 -19.39 4.87
C ARG A 93 -3.37 -20.46 4.07
N SER A 94 -2.03 -20.48 4.06
CA SER A 94 -1.25 -21.48 3.33
C SER A 94 -1.33 -22.88 3.94
N LYS A 95 -1.64 -22.99 5.25
CA LYS A 95 -1.85 -24.26 5.94
C LYS A 95 -3.27 -24.80 5.76
N ALA A 96 -4.25 -23.94 5.53
CA ALA A 96 -5.63 -24.35 5.28
C ALA A 96 -5.75 -24.96 3.88
N LYS A 97 -6.29 -26.19 3.79
CA LYS A 97 -6.55 -26.85 2.50
C LYS A 97 -7.70 -26.20 1.74
N ASP A 98 -8.68 -25.70 2.50
CA ASP A 98 -9.86 -24.98 2.02
C ASP A 98 -10.30 -23.95 3.07
N VAL A 99 -11.35 -23.19 2.77
CA VAL A 99 -11.88 -22.13 3.67
C VAL A 99 -12.44 -22.73 4.97
N SER A 100 -12.96 -23.94 4.94
CA SER A 100 -13.56 -24.58 6.13
C SER A 100 -12.51 -25.00 7.17
N ASN A 101 -11.26 -25.19 6.73
CA ASN A 101 -10.13 -25.53 7.58
C ASN A 101 -9.28 -24.31 8.00
N PHE A 102 -9.74 -23.09 7.70
CA PHE A 102 -9.06 -21.88 8.11
C PHE A 102 -9.27 -21.60 9.60
N ASP A 103 -8.18 -21.43 10.33
CA ASP A 103 -8.19 -21.12 11.75
C ASP A 103 -8.58 -19.65 11.98
N VAL A 104 -9.88 -19.44 12.10
CA VAL A 104 -10.51 -18.11 12.26
C VAL A 104 -10.16 -17.51 13.62
N ASP A 105 -10.15 -18.33 14.69
CA ASP A 105 -9.92 -17.85 16.05
C ASP A 105 -8.51 -17.31 16.20
N THR A 106 -7.50 -18.05 15.74
CA THR A 106 -6.10 -17.55 15.70
C THR A 106 -5.97 -16.30 14.80
N ALA A 107 -6.69 -16.21 13.70
CA ALA A 107 -6.65 -15.03 12.84
C ALA A 107 -7.25 -13.79 13.55
N ILE A 108 -8.32 -13.97 14.34
CA ILE A 108 -8.92 -12.92 15.18
C ILE A 108 -7.93 -12.46 16.26
N GLU A 109 -7.25 -13.39 16.92
CA GLU A 109 -6.21 -13.05 17.92
C GLU A 109 -5.11 -12.20 17.30
N TYR A 110 -4.57 -12.59 16.14
CA TYR A 110 -3.56 -11.79 15.44
C TYR A 110 -4.07 -10.40 15.04
N GLN A 111 -5.35 -10.29 14.66
CA GLN A 111 -5.96 -8.99 14.36
C GLN A 111 -6.06 -8.11 15.60
N LEU A 112 -6.43 -8.67 16.75
CA LEU A 112 -6.51 -7.94 18.01
C LEU A 112 -5.13 -7.50 18.49
N GLU A 113 -4.12 -8.37 18.37
CA GLU A 113 -2.72 -8.06 18.68
C GLU A 113 -2.22 -6.87 17.84
N MET A 114 -2.43 -6.92 16.52
CA MET A 114 -2.07 -5.82 15.63
C MET A 114 -2.78 -4.51 16.02
N LYS A 115 -4.08 -4.55 16.30
CA LYS A 115 -4.82 -3.35 16.70
C LYS A 115 -4.30 -2.74 18.01
N LYS A 116 -3.97 -3.58 18.99
CA LYS A 116 -3.38 -3.14 20.26
C LYS A 116 -2.03 -2.47 20.05
N GLU A 117 -1.17 -3.08 19.22
CA GLU A 117 0.13 -2.50 18.90
C GLU A 117 -0.01 -1.17 18.15
N MET A 118 -0.90 -1.08 17.17
CA MET A 118 -1.16 0.18 16.47
C MET A 118 -1.66 1.29 17.41
N ALA A 119 -2.58 0.97 18.34
CA ALA A 119 -3.07 1.93 19.33
C ALA A 119 -1.97 2.41 20.29
N LYS A 120 -1.05 1.51 20.68
CA LYS A 120 0.12 1.84 21.47
C LYS A 120 1.05 2.79 20.72
N LEU A 121 1.42 2.46 19.49
CA LEU A 121 2.26 3.30 18.64
C LEU A 121 1.67 4.69 18.42
N GLU A 122 0.36 4.78 18.18
CA GLU A 122 -0.35 6.05 18.05
C GLU A 122 -0.28 6.87 19.33
N SER A 123 -0.54 6.24 20.49
CA SER A 123 -0.45 6.91 21.79
C SER A 123 0.96 7.44 22.07
N GLU A 124 1.99 6.65 21.79
CA GLU A 124 3.40 7.04 21.95
C GLU A 124 3.75 8.21 21.03
N PHE A 125 3.37 8.13 19.74
CA PHE A 125 3.57 9.21 18.79
C PHE A 125 2.92 10.51 19.27
N LEU A 126 1.63 10.48 19.63
CA LEU A 126 0.89 11.66 20.11
C LEU A 126 1.48 12.25 21.39
N LYS A 127 1.98 11.41 22.31
CA LYS A 127 2.70 11.89 23.51
C LYS A 127 4.00 12.58 23.12
N ASN A 128 4.80 11.97 22.27
CA ASN A 128 6.10 12.49 21.85
C ASN A 128 5.99 13.83 21.09
N THR A 129 4.87 14.07 20.38
CA THR A 129 4.65 15.35 19.70
C THR A 129 4.58 16.55 20.66
N SER A 130 4.38 16.33 21.97
CA SER A 130 4.38 17.40 22.97
C SER A 130 5.72 18.14 23.09
N SER A 131 6.81 17.53 22.66
CA SER A 131 8.14 18.15 22.63
C SER A 131 8.33 19.14 21.48
N VAL A 132 7.42 19.11 20.47
CA VAL A 132 7.55 19.88 19.22
C VAL A 132 6.34 20.77 18.98
N LEU A 133 5.13 20.29 19.29
CA LEU A 133 3.86 20.93 18.98
C LEU A 133 3.23 21.58 20.21
N SER A 134 2.57 22.71 20.02
CA SER A 134 1.71 23.31 21.05
C SER A 134 0.48 22.44 21.31
N ASN A 135 -0.20 22.66 22.43
CA ASN A 135 -1.44 21.94 22.75
C ASN A 135 -2.53 22.14 21.67
N GLU A 136 -2.61 23.34 21.10
CA GLU A 136 -3.57 23.64 20.02
C GLU A 136 -3.22 22.85 18.75
N GLN A 137 -1.95 22.82 18.35
CA GLN A 137 -1.49 22.03 17.19
C GLN A 137 -1.72 20.52 17.40
N ARG A 138 -1.48 20.01 18.60
CA ARG A 138 -1.76 18.63 18.97
C ARG A 138 -3.26 18.30 18.91
N ALA A 139 -4.12 19.20 19.39
CA ALA A 139 -5.55 19.04 19.27
C ALA A 139 -5.99 19.00 17.81
N ARG A 140 -5.45 19.88 16.96
CA ARG A 140 -5.69 19.86 15.50
C ARG A 140 -5.19 18.55 14.88
N LEU A 141 -4.05 18.02 15.29
CA LEU A 141 -3.51 16.76 14.78
C LEU A 141 -4.47 15.60 15.05
N VAL A 142 -4.96 15.47 16.28
CA VAL A 142 -5.94 14.42 16.66
C VAL A 142 -7.24 14.59 15.86
N TYR A 143 -7.74 15.82 15.75
CA TYR A 143 -8.99 16.11 15.03
C TYR A 143 -8.87 15.89 13.52
N GLN A 144 -7.70 16.17 12.94
CA GLN A 144 -7.42 15.93 11.53
C GLN A 144 -7.52 14.47 11.16
N GLU A 145 -7.04 13.57 12.02
CA GLU A 145 -7.06 12.15 11.73
C GLU A 145 -8.50 11.62 11.63
N GLU A 146 -9.37 12.05 12.54
CA GLU A 146 -10.79 11.69 12.52
C GLU A 146 -11.49 12.27 11.28
N LYS A 147 -11.21 13.54 10.94
CA LYS A 147 -11.74 14.18 9.74
C LYS A 147 -11.27 13.50 8.46
N LEU A 148 -9.99 13.17 8.36
CA LEU A 148 -9.44 12.45 7.19
C LEU A 148 -10.02 11.05 7.05
N LYS A 149 -10.21 10.31 8.15
CA LYS A 149 -10.87 9.01 8.15
C LYS A 149 -12.32 9.13 7.64
N SER A 150 -13.05 10.13 8.11
CA SER A 150 -14.42 10.40 7.67
C SER A 150 -14.52 10.78 6.19
N GLU A 151 -13.65 11.67 5.72
CA GLU A 151 -13.62 12.10 4.31
C GLU A 151 -13.19 10.94 3.38
N ALA A 152 -12.21 10.13 3.81
CA ALA A 152 -11.80 8.95 3.06
C ALA A 152 -12.94 7.93 2.94
N ALA A 153 -13.70 7.71 4.01
CA ALA A 153 -14.86 6.83 4.01
C ALA A 153 -15.97 7.35 3.06
N LYS A 154 -16.24 8.66 3.06
CA LYS A 154 -17.20 9.29 2.12
C LYS A 154 -16.77 9.09 0.67
N ARG A 155 -15.51 9.39 0.33
CA ARG A 155 -14.99 9.22 -1.04
C ARG A 155 -15.00 7.76 -1.50
N MET A 156 -14.78 6.80 -0.60
CA MET A 156 -14.89 5.39 -0.93
C MET A 156 -16.35 4.99 -1.20
N ALA A 157 -17.31 5.47 -0.41
CA ALA A 157 -18.73 5.24 -0.62
C ALA A 157 -19.21 5.83 -1.95
N GLU A 158 -18.80 7.05 -2.29
CA GLU A 158 -19.12 7.72 -3.55
C GLU A 158 -18.56 6.94 -4.76
N ARG A 159 -17.29 6.52 -4.70
CA ARG A 159 -16.68 5.69 -5.75
C ARG A 159 -17.36 4.34 -5.91
N GLY A 160 -17.77 3.72 -4.81
CA GLY A 160 -18.52 2.47 -4.82
C GLY A 160 -19.87 2.62 -5.51
N SER A 161 -20.60 3.71 -5.25
CA SER A 161 -21.88 4.01 -5.90
C SER A 161 -21.73 4.28 -7.40
N ASP A 162 -20.69 5.02 -7.82
CA ASP A 162 -20.40 5.32 -9.23
C ASP A 162 -20.01 4.07 -10.02
N MET A 163 -19.22 3.17 -9.42
CA MET A 163 -18.88 1.88 -10.04
C MET A 163 -20.12 0.99 -10.19
N SER A 164 -21.00 0.98 -9.21
CA SER A 164 -22.26 0.24 -9.29
C SER A 164 -23.18 0.77 -10.39
N LYS A 165 -23.32 2.11 -10.50
CA LYS A 165 -24.07 2.74 -11.59
C LYS A 165 -23.49 2.42 -12.97
N ARG A 166 -22.17 2.56 -13.16
CA ARG A 166 -21.50 2.24 -14.43
C ARG A 166 -21.67 0.78 -14.83
N ASN A 167 -21.60 -0.16 -13.89
CA ASN A 167 -21.81 -1.57 -14.16
C ASN A 167 -23.27 -1.85 -14.51
N PHE A 168 -24.23 -1.22 -13.86
CA PHE A 168 -25.64 -1.33 -14.16
C PHE A 168 -25.97 -0.78 -15.57
N ASP A 169 -25.45 0.40 -15.94
CA ASP A 169 -25.64 1.00 -17.26
C ASP A 169 -24.99 0.16 -18.36
N ARG A 170 -23.85 -0.47 -18.07
CA ARG A 170 -23.18 -1.39 -19.00
C ARG A 170 -24.01 -2.64 -19.25
N MET A 171 -24.63 -3.20 -18.21
CA MET A 171 -25.53 -4.36 -18.36
C MET A 171 -26.81 -4.03 -19.12
N LYS A 172 -27.36 -2.81 -18.99
CA LYS A 172 -28.52 -2.35 -19.78
C LYS A 172 -28.22 -2.22 -21.28
N LYS A 173 -26.99 -1.89 -21.67
CA LYS A 173 -26.58 -1.76 -23.07
C LYS A 173 -26.29 -3.10 -23.77
N LEU A 174 -26.24 -4.18 -23.03
CA LEU A 174 -25.99 -5.55 -23.53
C LEU A 174 -27.28 -6.37 -23.71
N LYS A 175 -28.45 -5.80 -23.39
CA LYS A 175 -29.78 -6.32 -23.70
C LYS A 175 -30.39 -5.58 -24.86
#